data_cb8393030954e98039230fcd2ad35b6e
#
_entry.id   cb8393030954e98039230fcd2ad35b6e
#
_cell.length_a   1.000
_cell.length_b   1.000
_cell.length_c   1.000
_cell.angle_alpha   90.00
_cell.angle_beta   90.00
_cell.angle_gamma   90.00
#
_symmetry.space_group_name_H-M   'P 1'
#
loop_
_entity.id
_entity.type
_entity.pdbx_description
1 polymer ?
#
loop_
_entity_poly.entity_id
_entity_poly.type
_entity_poly.pdbx_seq_one_letter_code
_entity_poly.pdbx_strand_id
1 'polypeptide(L)'
;REKGPLRVPMGMVDLPRQQKQETLEYDFSGAKGHGIVVGSPMTGKSTALRSLVMSLALTASPLEIQFYVLDFGGTFSSMRGLPHIAGIAARGDTERASRMLAEIEAILEDREVYFRKNGIDTMADYRRLRASGGADDGYGDVFLILDGWATFKEELEGEDRRLGRMMERALNYGVHLVVGAGRWLDLRMDIQPLFGTKI
;
A
#
# COMPACT_ATOMS: atom_id res chain seq x y z
N ARG A 1 -0.19 25.22 0.01
CA ARG A 1 0.75 24.07 0.13
C ARG A 1 0.21 23.01 -0.80
N GLU A 2 0.92 22.70 -1.88
CA GLU A 2 0.62 21.54 -2.72
C GLU A 2 0.70 20.29 -1.83
N LYS A 3 -0.43 19.63 -1.62
CA LYS A 3 -0.47 18.34 -0.96
C LYS A 3 0.15 17.33 -1.92
N GLY A 4 1.23 16.68 -1.52
CA GLY A 4 1.82 15.62 -2.33
C GLY A 4 0.81 14.49 -2.58
N PRO A 5 0.91 13.75 -3.70
CA PRO A 5 -0.11 12.80 -4.18
C PRO A 5 -0.36 11.62 -3.24
N LEU A 6 0.53 11.35 -2.28
CA LEU A 6 0.44 10.22 -1.33
C LEU A 6 0.04 10.63 0.09
N ARG A 7 -0.56 11.81 0.26
CA ARG A 7 -1.10 12.25 1.55
C ARG A 7 -2.58 11.96 1.63
N VAL A 8 -2.98 11.23 2.66
CA VAL A 8 -4.31 10.68 2.83
C VAL A 8 -4.95 11.26 4.08
N PRO A 9 -6.00 12.07 3.96
CA PRO A 9 -6.83 12.44 5.11
C PRO A 9 -7.68 11.24 5.52
N MET A 10 -7.53 10.79 6.76
CA MET A 10 -8.26 9.64 7.31
C MET A 10 -9.32 10.00 8.33
N GLY A 11 -9.30 11.24 8.82
CA GLY A 11 -10.25 11.70 9.82
C GLY A 11 -9.84 13.02 10.46
N MET A 12 -10.48 13.35 11.55
CA MET A 12 -10.15 14.49 12.37
C MET A 12 -9.72 14.03 13.76
N VAL A 13 -8.67 14.64 14.29
CA VAL A 13 -8.22 14.47 15.68
C VAL A 13 -8.66 15.68 16.45
N ASP A 14 -9.38 15.45 17.55
CA ASP A 14 -9.69 16.49 18.52
C ASP A 14 -8.55 16.57 19.55
N LEU A 15 -8.00 17.77 19.73
CA LEU A 15 -6.95 18.08 20.69
C LEU A 15 -7.50 19.00 21.79
N PRO A 16 -8.25 18.46 22.77
CA PRO A 16 -8.99 19.26 23.75
C PRO A 16 -8.11 20.21 24.56
N ARG A 17 -6.85 19.79 24.85
CA ARG A 17 -5.88 20.63 25.57
C ARG A 17 -5.44 21.86 24.79
N GLN A 18 -5.53 21.82 23.46
CA GLN A 18 -5.16 22.91 22.56
C GLN A 18 -6.39 23.61 21.97
N GLN A 19 -7.61 23.17 22.36
CA GLN A 19 -8.89 23.65 21.81
C GLN A 19 -8.90 23.68 20.28
N LYS A 20 -8.32 22.63 19.65
CA LYS A 20 -8.10 22.57 18.21
C LYS A 20 -8.49 21.21 17.65
N GLN A 21 -9.06 21.23 16.46
CA GLN A 21 -9.25 20.03 15.63
C GLN A 21 -8.24 20.06 14.48
N GLU A 22 -7.57 18.92 14.27
CA GLU A 22 -6.62 18.75 13.16
C GLU A 22 -7.03 17.57 12.28
N THR A 23 -6.75 17.70 10.99
CA THR A 23 -6.93 16.57 10.07
C THR A 23 -5.87 15.50 10.38
N LEU A 24 -6.32 14.27 10.63
CA LEU A 24 -5.42 13.12 10.68
C LEU A 24 -5.03 12.76 9.25
N GLU A 25 -3.78 13.05 8.89
CA GLU A 25 -3.23 12.73 7.57
C GLU A 25 -2.10 11.70 7.69
N TYR A 26 -2.10 10.71 6.80
CA TYR A 26 -0.98 9.80 6.61
C TYR A 26 -0.24 10.13 5.32
N ASP A 27 1.08 10.14 5.38
CA ASP A 27 1.96 10.42 4.25
C ASP A 27 2.75 9.17 3.88
N PHE A 28 2.45 8.61 2.71
CA PHE A 28 3.11 7.43 2.16
C PHE A 28 4.28 7.75 1.24
N SER A 29 4.65 9.03 1.07
CA SER A 29 5.66 9.46 0.09
C SER A 29 7.11 9.16 0.48
N GLY A 30 7.39 8.80 1.72
CA GLY A 30 8.74 8.62 2.24
C GLY A 30 8.94 7.30 2.99
N ALA A 31 9.86 7.30 3.97
CA ALA A 31 10.17 6.14 4.81
C ALA A 31 8.98 5.58 5.62
N LYS A 32 7.87 6.32 5.70
CA LYS A 32 6.61 5.88 6.32
C LYS A 32 5.64 5.24 5.32
N GLY A 33 6.12 4.89 4.15
CA GLY A 33 5.29 4.44 3.03
C GLY A 33 4.69 3.04 3.16
N HIS A 34 5.07 2.22 4.15
CA HIS A 34 4.34 1.02 4.53
C HIS A 34 3.46 1.31 5.73
N GLY A 35 2.21 0.82 5.69
CA GLY A 35 1.21 1.05 6.71
C GLY A 35 0.62 -0.23 7.30
N ILE A 36 0.18 -0.15 8.55
CA ILE A 36 -0.53 -1.24 9.21
C ILE A 36 -1.72 -0.70 10.00
N VAL A 37 -2.85 -1.38 9.86
CA VAL A 37 -4.06 -1.18 10.67
C VAL A 37 -4.20 -2.36 11.62
N VAL A 38 -4.15 -2.11 12.92
CA VAL A 38 -4.23 -3.15 13.95
C VAL A 38 -5.51 -3.01 14.75
N GLY A 39 -6.18 -4.12 14.97
CA GLY A 39 -7.37 -4.15 15.83
C GLY A 39 -8.03 -5.52 15.87
N SER A 40 -8.83 -5.76 16.88
CA SER A 40 -9.61 -6.99 17.05
C SER A 40 -10.61 -7.19 15.90
N PRO A 41 -11.20 -8.37 15.72
CA PRO A 41 -12.31 -8.55 14.79
C PRO A 41 -13.42 -7.51 15.01
N MET A 42 -14.04 -7.06 13.91
CA MET A 42 -15.15 -6.09 13.90
C MET A 42 -14.82 -4.67 14.41
N THR A 43 -13.55 -4.29 14.57
CA THR A 43 -13.14 -2.94 15.01
C THR A 43 -13.06 -1.91 13.88
N GLY A 44 -13.40 -2.27 12.65
CA GLY A 44 -13.38 -1.34 11.51
C GLY A 44 -12.09 -1.34 10.68
N LYS A 45 -11.18 -2.30 10.87
CA LYS A 45 -9.92 -2.40 10.08
C LYS A 45 -10.16 -2.36 8.56
N SER A 46 -11.04 -3.23 8.07
CA SER A 46 -11.36 -3.29 6.65
C SER A 46 -12.01 -1.98 6.15
N THR A 47 -12.80 -1.31 7.01
CA THR A 47 -13.35 0.01 6.72
C THR A 47 -12.23 1.05 6.61
N ALA A 48 -11.26 1.05 7.53
CA ALA A 48 -10.11 1.95 7.48
C ALA A 48 -9.28 1.72 6.19
N LEU A 49 -9.00 0.46 5.83
CA LEU A 49 -8.28 0.11 4.60
C LEU A 49 -9.04 0.59 3.34
N ARG A 50 -10.36 0.39 3.31
CA ARG A 50 -11.21 0.87 2.20
C ARG A 50 -11.24 2.39 2.12
N SER A 51 -11.34 3.09 3.25
CA SER A 51 -11.29 4.55 3.32
C SER A 51 -9.95 5.08 2.82
N LEU A 52 -8.84 4.41 3.16
CA LEU A 52 -7.51 4.75 2.67
C LEU A 52 -7.43 4.61 1.14
N VAL A 53 -7.88 3.49 0.59
CA VAL A 53 -7.91 3.27 -0.88
C VAL A 53 -8.76 4.33 -1.57
N MET A 54 -9.96 4.64 -1.04
CA MET A 54 -10.83 5.66 -1.60
C MET A 54 -10.22 7.06 -1.52
N SER A 55 -9.60 7.42 -0.40
CA SER A 55 -8.95 8.71 -0.23
C SER A 55 -7.80 8.90 -1.22
N LEU A 56 -6.97 7.88 -1.43
CA LEU A 56 -5.90 7.91 -2.44
C LEU A 56 -6.47 8.00 -3.85
N ALA A 57 -7.48 7.21 -4.17
CA ALA A 57 -8.11 7.21 -5.49
C ALA A 57 -8.83 8.53 -5.84
N LEU A 58 -9.25 9.30 -4.84
CA LEU A 58 -9.85 10.62 -5.03
C LEU A 58 -8.80 11.73 -5.24
N THR A 59 -7.54 11.48 -4.88
CA THR A 59 -6.46 12.48 -4.93
C THR A 59 -5.49 12.29 -6.08
N ALA A 60 -5.50 11.12 -6.72
CA ALA A 60 -4.59 10.77 -7.80
C ALA A 60 -5.31 9.96 -8.89
N SER A 61 -4.81 10.02 -10.11
CA SER A 61 -5.35 9.26 -11.24
C SER A 61 -4.92 7.78 -11.19
N PRO A 62 -5.60 6.88 -11.94
CA PRO A 62 -5.18 5.47 -12.06
C PRO A 62 -3.79 5.28 -12.67
N LEU A 63 -3.28 6.28 -13.38
CA LEU A 63 -1.91 6.27 -13.90
C LEU A 63 -0.88 6.60 -12.82
N GLU A 64 -1.28 7.33 -11.78
CA GLU A 64 -0.40 7.74 -10.69
C GLU A 64 -0.39 6.75 -9.54
N ILE A 65 -1.53 6.09 -9.26
CA ILE A 65 -1.67 5.13 -8.15
C ILE A 65 -2.48 3.92 -8.60
N GLN A 66 -1.99 2.72 -8.29
CA GLN A 66 -2.64 1.44 -8.57
C GLN A 66 -2.69 0.57 -7.32
N PHE A 67 -3.76 -0.19 -7.16
CA PHE A 67 -3.97 -1.07 -6.02
C PHE A 67 -4.10 -2.53 -6.44
N TYR A 68 -3.32 -3.38 -5.80
CA TYR A 68 -3.50 -4.82 -5.73
C TYR A 68 -4.07 -5.16 -4.36
N VAL A 69 -5.15 -5.92 -4.30
CA VAL A 69 -5.85 -6.19 -3.04
C VAL A 69 -5.91 -7.68 -2.76
N LEU A 70 -5.37 -8.11 -1.64
CA LEU A 70 -5.57 -9.44 -1.07
C LEU A 70 -6.69 -9.32 -0.02
N ASP A 71 -7.91 -9.66 -0.44
CA ASP A 71 -9.16 -9.44 0.31
C ASP A 71 -9.59 -10.69 1.06
N PHE A 72 -8.87 -11.06 2.11
CA PHE A 72 -9.26 -12.17 2.96
C PHE A 72 -10.37 -11.81 3.96
N GLY A 73 -10.64 -10.52 4.13
CA GLY A 73 -11.78 -10.01 4.90
C GLY A 73 -13.10 -9.97 4.13
N GLY A 74 -13.06 -10.11 2.80
CA GLY A 74 -14.25 -10.16 1.92
C GLY A 74 -14.98 -8.82 1.74
N THR A 75 -14.31 -7.68 1.95
CA THR A 75 -14.97 -6.37 1.97
C THR A 75 -14.67 -5.48 0.76
N PHE A 76 -13.76 -5.88 -0.12
CA PHE A 76 -13.32 -5.08 -1.27
C PHE A 76 -14.07 -5.41 -2.58
N SER A 77 -14.96 -6.37 -2.59
CA SER A 77 -15.71 -6.78 -3.80
C SER A 77 -16.44 -5.61 -4.48
N SER A 78 -16.99 -4.68 -3.71
CA SER A 78 -17.67 -3.47 -4.22
C SER A 78 -16.73 -2.47 -4.91
N MET A 79 -15.42 -2.61 -4.73
CA MET A 79 -14.42 -1.70 -5.33
C MET A 79 -13.84 -2.23 -6.65
N ARG A 80 -14.26 -3.39 -7.14
CA ARG A 80 -13.76 -3.98 -8.40
C ARG A 80 -13.89 -3.07 -9.63
N GLY A 81 -14.89 -2.20 -9.63
CA GLY A 81 -15.14 -1.24 -10.71
C GLY A 81 -14.31 0.04 -10.62
N LEU A 82 -13.52 0.22 -9.56
CA LEU A 82 -12.65 1.38 -9.41
C LEU A 82 -11.46 1.27 -10.39
N PRO A 83 -11.22 2.25 -11.27
CA PRO A 83 -10.16 2.18 -12.30
C PRO A 83 -8.75 1.99 -11.73
N HIS A 84 -8.53 2.35 -10.47
CA HIS A 84 -7.25 2.19 -9.76
C HIS A 84 -6.96 0.75 -9.32
N ILE A 85 -7.95 -0.14 -9.36
CA ILE A 85 -7.80 -1.53 -8.92
C ILE A 85 -7.23 -2.37 -10.06
N ALA A 86 -5.96 -2.76 -9.95
CA ALA A 86 -5.29 -3.66 -10.88
C ALA A 86 -5.74 -5.12 -10.66
N GLY A 87 -6.00 -5.52 -9.42
CA GLY A 87 -6.50 -6.85 -9.10
C GLY A 87 -7.02 -7.00 -7.68
N ILE A 88 -7.97 -7.93 -7.50
CA ILE A 88 -8.46 -8.38 -6.19
C ILE A 88 -8.43 -9.90 -6.16
N ALA A 89 -7.71 -10.48 -5.22
CA ALA A 89 -7.77 -11.91 -4.88
C ALA A 89 -8.54 -12.07 -3.57
N ALA A 90 -9.60 -12.88 -3.60
CA ALA A 90 -10.41 -13.17 -2.43
C ALA A 90 -9.86 -14.38 -1.66
N ARG A 91 -10.41 -14.62 -0.47
CA ARG A 91 -10.12 -15.82 0.31
C ARG A 91 -10.34 -17.08 -0.54
N GLY A 92 -9.38 -18.02 -0.49
CA GLY A 92 -9.41 -19.27 -1.27
C GLY A 92 -8.89 -19.13 -2.71
N ASP A 93 -8.70 -17.91 -3.24
CA ASP A 93 -8.14 -17.67 -4.57
C ASP A 93 -6.59 -17.53 -4.51
N THR A 94 -5.95 -18.58 -3.99
CA THR A 94 -4.50 -18.61 -3.71
C THR A 94 -3.65 -18.48 -4.96
N GLU A 95 -4.10 -19.05 -6.08
CA GLU A 95 -3.39 -18.95 -7.36
C GLU A 95 -3.35 -17.49 -7.86
N ARG A 96 -4.49 -16.79 -7.77
CA ARG A 96 -4.55 -15.38 -8.15
C ARG A 96 -3.71 -14.50 -7.21
N ALA A 97 -3.78 -14.77 -5.90
CA ALA A 97 -2.97 -14.06 -4.91
C ALA A 97 -1.48 -14.22 -5.19
N SER A 98 -1.01 -15.45 -5.43
CA SER A 98 0.40 -15.73 -5.76
C SER A 98 0.83 -15.06 -7.07
N ARG A 99 -0.03 -15.05 -8.10
CA ARG A 99 0.25 -14.34 -9.36
C ARG A 99 0.36 -12.83 -9.14
N MET A 100 -0.52 -12.23 -8.34
CA MET A 100 -0.46 -10.81 -8.02
C MET A 100 0.83 -10.44 -7.27
N LEU A 101 1.27 -11.26 -6.33
CA LEU A 101 2.56 -11.06 -5.64
C LEU A 101 3.74 -11.17 -6.61
N ALA A 102 3.71 -12.13 -7.52
CA ALA A 102 4.75 -12.28 -8.56
C ALA A 102 4.77 -11.08 -9.52
N GLU A 103 3.61 -10.54 -9.89
CA GLU A 103 3.50 -9.35 -10.73
C GLU A 103 4.08 -8.11 -10.04
N ILE A 104 3.77 -7.89 -8.76
CA ILE A 104 4.34 -6.77 -7.98
C ILE A 104 5.86 -6.91 -7.85
N GLU A 105 6.37 -8.12 -7.64
CA GLU A 105 7.81 -8.38 -7.58
C GLU A 105 8.49 -8.08 -8.93
N ALA A 106 7.87 -8.48 -10.05
CA ALA A 106 8.36 -8.16 -11.38
C ALA A 106 8.36 -6.64 -11.66
N ILE A 107 7.29 -5.94 -11.28
CA ILE A 107 7.25 -4.46 -11.37
C ILE A 107 8.42 -3.83 -10.60
N LEU A 108 8.68 -4.32 -9.40
CA LEU A 108 9.76 -3.82 -8.56
C LEU A 108 11.14 -4.05 -9.19
N GLU A 109 11.38 -5.24 -9.75
CA GLU A 109 12.63 -5.61 -10.42
C GLU A 109 12.84 -4.81 -11.72
N ASP A 110 11.81 -4.71 -12.55
CA ASP A 110 11.84 -3.96 -13.79
C ASP A 110 12.08 -2.47 -13.53
N ARG A 111 11.46 -1.91 -12.51
CA ARG A 111 11.65 -0.51 -12.10
C ARG A 111 13.05 -0.25 -11.58
N GLU A 112 13.63 -1.17 -10.83
CA GLU A 112 15.03 -1.08 -10.38
C GLU A 112 15.99 -0.99 -11.57
N VAL A 113 15.79 -1.85 -12.58
CA VAL A 113 16.56 -1.81 -13.84
C VAL A 113 16.31 -0.51 -14.59
N TYR A 114 15.06 -0.07 -14.69
CA TYR A 114 14.67 1.16 -15.38
C TYR A 114 15.32 2.39 -14.75
N PHE A 115 15.30 2.51 -13.42
CA PHE A 115 15.92 3.61 -12.69
C PHE A 115 17.43 3.67 -12.93
N ARG A 116 18.10 2.53 -12.82
CA ARG A 116 19.55 2.43 -13.08
C ARG A 116 19.90 2.84 -14.51
N LYS A 117 19.12 2.38 -15.49
CA LYS A 117 19.35 2.67 -16.92
C LYS A 117 19.13 4.15 -17.26
N ASN A 118 18.20 4.81 -16.59
CA ASN A 118 17.81 6.19 -16.89
C ASN A 118 18.42 7.22 -15.90
N GLY A 119 19.29 6.80 -14.98
CA GLY A 119 19.92 7.70 -14.01
C GLY A 119 18.92 8.33 -13.03
N ILE A 120 17.90 7.57 -12.62
CA ILE A 120 16.89 8.01 -11.67
C ILE A 120 17.29 7.50 -10.29
N ASP A 121 17.56 8.41 -9.36
CA ASP A 121 18.06 8.05 -8.04
C ASP A 121 16.95 7.81 -7.02
N THR A 122 15.83 8.51 -7.14
CA THR A 122 14.74 8.45 -6.16
C THR A 122 13.37 8.35 -6.80
N MET A 123 12.42 7.80 -6.05
CA MET A 123 11.01 7.79 -6.47
C MET A 123 10.41 9.21 -6.59
N ALA A 124 10.93 10.18 -5.83
CA ALA A 124 10.54 11.59 -5.96
C ALA A 124 10.99 12.16 -7.32
N ASP A 125 12.19 11.83 -7.77
CA ASP A 125 12.70 12.22 -9.09
C ASP A 125 11.88 11.56 -10.19
N TYR A 126 11.59 10.28 -10.06
CA TYR A 126 10.75 9.55 -11.01
C TYR A 126 9.37 10.20 -11.17
N ARG A 127 8.68 10.51 -10.06
CA ARG A 127 7.36 11.18 -10.11
C ARG A 127 7.42 12.52 -10.83
N ARG A 128 8.48 13.33 -10.60
CA ARG A 128 8.67 14.61 -11.29
C ARG A 128 8.91 14.40 -12.80
N LEU A 129 9.80 13.48 -13.16
CA LEU A 129 10.09 13.16 -14.56
C LEU A 129 8.85 12.61 -15.28
N ARG A 130 8.09 11.74 -14.61
CA ARG A 130 6.87 11.19 -15.19
C ARG A 130 5.80 12.26 -15.42
N ALA A 131 5.61 13.18 -14.47
CA ALA A 131 4.68 14.30 -14.60
C ALA A 131 5.05 15.25 -15.76
N SER A 132 6.33 15.36 -16.09
CA SER A 132 6.82 16.17 -17.23
C SER A 132 6.94 15.38 -18.55
N GLY A 133 6.60 14.09 -18.56
CA GLY A 133 6.74 13.20 -19.72
C GLY A 133 8.18 12.76 -20.00
N GLY A 134 9.11 12.97 -19.08
CA GLY A 134 10.54 12.62 -19.21
C GLY A 134 10.87 11.17 -18.85
N ALA A 135 9.98 10.47 -18.18
CA ALA A 135 10.14 9.05 -17.82
C ALA A 135 8.77 8.38 -17.64
N ASP A 136 8.65 7.14 -18.08
CA ASP A 136 7.47 6.29 -17.82
C ASP A 136 7.84 4.82 -17.99
N ASP A 137 7.67 4.02 -16.94
CA ASP A 137 7.83 2.56 -16.95
C ASP A 137 6.47 1.83 -17.03
N GLY A 138 5.39 2.59 -17.23
CA GLY A 138 4.02 2.08 -17.29
C GLY A 138 3.28 2.07 -15.94
N TYR A 139 3.97 2.35 -14.83
CA TYR A 139 3.38 2.28 -13.48
C TYR A 139 3.60 3.57 -12.69
N GLY A 140 2.59 3.97 -11.91
CA GLY A 140 2.71 4.96 -10.84
C GLY A 140 3.20 4.33 -9.53
N ASP A 141 2.74 4.85 -8.42
CA ASP A 141 2.91 4.19 -7.13
C ASP A 141 1.98 2.96 -7.05
N VAL A 142 2.51 1.83 -6.60
CA VAL A 142 1.79 0.56 -6.50
C VAL A 142 1.54 0.25 -5.04
N PHE A 143 0.29 0.06 -4.67
CA PHE A 143 -0.11 -0.32 -3.30
C PHE A 143 -0.60 -1.76 -3.26
N LEU A 144 0.03 -2.58 -2.43
CA LEU A 144 -0.50 -3.87 -2.02
C LEU A 144 -1.28 -3.69 -0.73
N ILE A 145 -2.60 -3.86 -0.82
CA ILE A 145 -3.50 -3.85 0.32
C ILE A 145 -3.77 -5.29 0.75
N LEU A 146 -3.43 -5.63 1.98
CA LEU A 146 -3.62 -6.97 2.52
C LEU A 146 -4.60 -6.88 3.70
N ASP A 147 -5.86 -7.26 3.47
CA ASP A 147 -6.87 -7.33 4.53
C ASP A 147 -7.00 -8.76 5.05
N GLY A 148 -6.42 -9.02 6.24
CA GLY A 148 -6.45 -10.32 6.90
C GLY A 148 -5.11 -11.05 6.92
N TRP A 149 -4.13 -10.50 7.62
CA TRP A 149 -2.78 -11.06 7.74
C TRP A 149 -2.73 -12.52 8.21
N ALA A 150 -3.56 -12.91 9.18
CA ALA A 150 -3.59 -14.28 9.70
C ALA A 150 -3.99 -15.28 8.60
N THR A 151 -5.06 -14.98 7.87
CA THR A 151 -5.55 -15.82 6.76
C THR A 151 -4.53 -15.87 5.62
N PHE A 152 -3.87 -14.75 5.32
CA PHE A 152 -2.78 -14.71 4.33
C PHE A 152 -1.69 -15.74 4.65
N LYS A 153 -1.24 -15.80 5.92
CA LYS A 153 -0.23 -16.77 6.36
C LYS A 153 -0.71 -18.21 6.31
N GLU A 154 -1.98 -18.45 6.57
CA GLU A 154 -2.57 -19.79 6.53
C GLU A 154 -2.74 -20.31 5.10
N GLU A 155 -3.24 -19.46 4.18
CA GLU A 155 -3.54 -19.86 2.81
C GLU A 155 -2.32 -19.81 1.87
N LEU A 156 -1.34 -18.97 2.17
CA LEU A 156 -0.15 -18.72 1.35
C LEU A 156 1.13 -18.97 2.16
N GLU A 157 1.33 -20.23 2.56
CA GLU A 157 2.47 -20.62 3.40
C GLU A 157 3.80 -20.22 2.75
N GLY A 158 4.64 -19.53 3.53
CA GLY A 158 5.96 -19.07 3.08
C GLY A 158 5.97 -17.74 2.31
N GLU A 159 4.83 -17.27 1.80
CA GLU A 159 4.76 -15.98 1.08
C GLU A 159 4.98 -14.77 2.01
N ASP A 160 4.75 -14.91 3.31
CA ASP A 160 5.06 -13.86 4.29
C ASP A 160 6.56 -13.53 4.34
N ARG A 161 7.44 -14.53 4.16
CA ARG A 161 8.89 -14.32 4.08
C ARG A 161 9.29 -13.66 2.77
N ARG A 162 8.69 -14.08 1.66
CA ARG A 162 8.93 -13.50 0.34
C ARG A 162 8.50 -12.04 0.34
N LEU A 163 7.30 -11.77 0.84
CA LEU A 163 6.76 -10.42 0.98
C LEU A 163 7.67 -9.53 1.83
N GLY A 164 8.18 -10.03 2.97
CA GLY A 164 9.12 -9.29 3.82
C GLY A 164 10.36 -8.84 3.05
N ARG A 165 11.05 -9.76 2.38
CA ARG A 165 12.24 -9.46 1.57
C ARG A 165 11.96 -8.46 0.43
N MET A 166 10.81 -8.60 -0.22
CA MET A 166 10.38 -7.69 -1.28
C MET A 166 10.16 -6.27 -0.71
N MET A 167 9.50 -6.15 0.44
CA MET A 167 9.12 -4.88 1.04
C MET A 167 10.30 -4.11 1.66
N GLU A 168 11.41 -4.76 2.01
CA GLU A 168 12.63 -4.08 2.49
C GLU A 168 13.16 -3.02 1.49
N ARG A 169 13.03 -3.28 0.19
CA ARG A 169 13.48 -2.36 -0.88
C ARG A 169 12.35 -1.63 -1.60
N ALA A 170 11.13 -2.05 -1.39
CA ALA A 170 9.96 -1.64 -2.18
C ALA A 170 9.69 -0.13 -2.18
N LEU A 171 9.89 0.55 -1.05
CA LEU A 171 9.65 1.99 -0.93
C LEU A 171 10.56 2.82 -1.82
N ASN A 172 11.78 2.37 -2.09
CA ASN A 172 12.71 3.05 -2.98
C ASN A 172 12.20 3.11 -4.43
N TYR A 173 11.29 2.19 -4.75
CA TYR A 173 10.71 2.03 -6.08
C TYR A 173 9.19 2.24 -6.12
N GLY A 174 8.63 2.94 -5.12
CA GLY A 174 7.22 3.31 -5.09
C GLY A 174 6.24 2.14 -4.98
N VAL A 175 6.66 1.05 -4.33
CA VAL A 175 5.77 -0.05 -3.96
C VAL A 175 5.51 0.00 -2.46
N HIS A 176 4.24 0.05 -2.09
CA HIS A 176 3.76 0.26 -0.72
C HIS A 176 2.95 -0.94 -0.25
N LEU A 177 3.15 -1.36 1.00
CA LEU A 177 2.36 -2.38 1.65
C LEU A 177 1.48 -1.77 2.74
N VAL A 178 0.19 -2.06 2.72
CA VAL A 178 -0.73 -1.69 3.80
C VAL A 178 -1.47 -2.93 4.28
N VAL A 179 -1.28 -3.29 5.54
CA VAL A 179 -1.77 -4.55 6.13
C VAL A 179 -2.85 -4.31 7.16
N GLY A 180 -3.90 -5.13 7.14
CA GLY A 180 -4.86 -5.30 8.23
C GLY A 180 -4.52 -6.54 9.07
N ALA A 181 -4.16 -6.35 10.33
CA ALA A 181 -3.79 -7.44 11.24
C ALA A 181 -4.63 -7.42 12.54
N GLY A 182 -4.80 -8.58 13.14
CA GLY A 182 -5.50 -8.73 14.43
C GLY A 182 -4.70 -8.12 15.57
N ARG A 183 -3.40 -8.38 15.60
CA ARG A 183 -2.46 -7.92 16.62
C ARG A 183 -1.13 -7.59 15.96
N TRP A 184 -0.40 -6.63 16.53
CA TRP A 184 0.95 -6.28 16.09
C TRP A 184 1.90 -7.48 16.13
N LEU A 185 1.78 -8.32 17.15
CA LEU A 185 2.61 -9.51 17.34
C LEU A 185 2.30 -10.65 16.35
N ASP A 186 1.24 -10.57 15.57
CA ASP A 186 0.95 -11.54 14.51
C ASP A 186 1.92 -11.41 13.33
N LEU A 187 2.56 -10.22 13.19
CA LEU A 187 3.60 -9.99 12.22
C LEU A 187 4.95 -10.51 12.74
N ARG A 188 5.76 -11.03 11.83
CA ARG A 188 7.13 -11.44 12.13
C ARG A 188 7.97 -10.25 12.59
N MET A 189 8.90 -10.47 13.48
CA MET A 189 9.76 -9.43 14.06
C MET A 189 10.61 -8.71 13.01
N ASP A 190 11.01 -9.40 11.94
CA ASP A 190 11.83 -8.88 10.86
C ASP A 190 11.08 -7.90 9.95
N ILE A 191 9.76 -8.04 9.81
CA ILE A 191 8.94 -7.14 8.99
C ILE A 191 8.30 -5.99 9.79
N GLN A 192 8.20 -6.10 11.10
CA GLN A 192 7.60 -5.05 11.95
C GLN A 192 8.27 -3.67 11.78
N PRO A 193 9.61 -3.56 11.65
CA PRO A 193 10.28 -2.27 11.46
C PRO A 193 9.96 -1.59 10.14
N LEU A 194 9.46 -2.33 9.13
CA LEU A 194 9.11 -1.78 7.82
C LEU A 194 7.87 -0.87 7.87
N PHE A 195 7.01 -1.04 8.87
CA PHE A 195 5.78 -0.25 9.00
C PHE A 195 6.04 1.07 9.73
N GLY A 196 6.22 2.13 8.97
CA GLY A 196 6.37 3.49 9.50
C GLY A 196 5.04 4.17 9.83
N THR A 197 3.93 3.74 9.22
CA THR A 197 2.58 4.24 9.48
C THR A 197 1.76 3.19 10.24
N LYS A 198 1.25 3.55 11.41
CA LYS A 198 0.44 2.68 12.29
C LYS A 198 -0.91 3.33 12.53
N ILE A 199 -1.98 2.58 12.28
CA ILE A 199 -3.39 3.00 12.38
C ILE A 199 -4.14 2.10 13.36
#